data_835e79fd1e1fb82ca3a3a37bd582cfc4
#
_entry.id   835e79fd1e1fb82ca3a3a37bd582cfc4
#
_cell.length_a   1.000
_cell.length_b   1.000
_cell.length_c   1.000
_cell.angle_alpha   90.00
_cell.angle_beta   90.00
_cell.angle_gamma   90.00
#
_symmetry.space_group_name_H-M   'P 1'
#
loop_
_entity.id
_entity.type
_entity.pdbx_description
1 polymer ?
#
loop_
_entity_poly.entity_id
_entity_poly.type
_entity_poly.pdbx_seq_one_letter_code
_entity_poly.pdbx_strand_id
1 'polypeptide(L)'
;MRRLILTLSALILAACAAGTPSPASTRAPGATPAASTGPSSNAGPNILPIFVSSEILAGQNRFLFSLTDRANQVIAAPDVPVALEFYDVAADPEKVVFTADARFLWAIEGERGLYVATIEFPNAGRWGVRLTATFPDGRSEQVRADFDVAATGSTPVIGGAAMPFDTPTASDVGGDLAKVSTDLAPNPAFYARSIADAVAGKVPFVLAFATPAFCQSALCGPMLETVKTLSGAYPTLTFINVEPYKMAFSDGRLQPERADGQLQAAAWTDAWGLRTEPWIFVVDAAGRVTAKFEAVVAEDELRAAFDAVAPVSGSAEGVVIAVDQPSITTVNSFTLRTAAGEELVFGVGTLDLTDGGFNAGHLREHMAIGTGIVVDFTVIDGKRVANRLTDAD
;
A
#
# COMPACT_ATOMS: atom_id res chain seq x y z
N MET A 1 26.13 18.51 55.59
CA MET A 1 26.72 19.85 55.86
C MET A 1 26.11 20.84 54.89
N ARG A 2 25.37 21.80 55.46
CA ARG A 2 25.21 23.23 55.10
C ARG A 2 24.94 23.56 53.63
N ARG A 3 23.67 23.93 53.31
CA ARG A 3 23.07 25.28 53.28
C ARG A 3 23.60 26.16 52.14
N LEU A 4 22.75 26.62 51.17
CA LEU A 4 22.28 28.00 51.23
C LEU A 4 21.15 28.24 50.23
N ILE A 5 20.09 28.80 50.74
CA ILE A 5 18.90 29.37 50.11
C ILE A 5 19.27 30.82 49.70
N LEU A 6 18.86 31.28 48.53
CA LEU A 6 18.69 32.71 48.27
C LEU A 6 17.43 32.99 47.44
N THR A 7 16.48 33.57 48.12
CA THR A 7 15.31 34.26 47.61
C THR A 7 15.68 35.67 47.13
N LEU A 8 15.08 36.15 46.04
CA LEU A 8 15.00 37.61 45.85
C LEU A 8 13.65 37.97 45.22
N SER A 9 13.03 38.92 45.91
CA SER A 9 11.65 39.39 45.78
C SER A 9 11.45 40.44 44.69
N ALA A 10 10.18 40.62 44.35
CA ALA A 10 9.50 41.55 43.48
C ALA A 10 9.82 43.05 43.68
N LEU A 11 9.61 43.82 42.62
CA LEU A 11 9.11 45.20 42.72
C LEU A 11 8.19 45.56 41.55
N ILE A 12 6.96 45.89 41.91
CA ILE A 12 5.91 46.42 41.07
C ILE A 12 6.05 47.97 41.05
N LEU A 13 6.00 48.59 39.87
CA LEU A 13 5.76 50.02 39.76
C LEU A 13 4.58 50.29 38.78
N ALA A 14 3.49 50.78 39.38
CA ALA A 14 2.33 51.31 38.65
C ALA A 14 2.58 52.79 38.36
N ALA A 15 2.34 53.24 37.16
CA ALA A 15 2.28 54.66 36.78
C ALA A 15 0.92 54.98 36.15
N CYS A 16 0.10 55.72 36.85
CA CYS A 16 -1.11 56.38 36.34
C CYS A 16 -0.73 57.63 35.57
N ALA A 17 -1.29 57.79 34.35
CA ALA A 17 -1.31 59.08 33.68
C ALA A 17 -2.77 59.45 33.31
N ALA A 18 -3.21 60.57 33.90
CA ALA A 18 -4.52 61.19 33.67
C ALA A 18 -4.53 61.96 32.35
N GLY A 19 -5.51 61.71 31.50
CA GLY A 19 -5.77 62.46 30.26
C GLY A 19 -7.05 63.28 30.39
N THR A 20 -6.97 64.56 30.06
CA THR A 20 -7.97 65.62 30.11
C THR A 20 -9.08 65.43 29.02
N PRO A 21 -10.32 65.87 29.27
CA PRO A 21 -11.43 65.76 28.29
C PRO A 21 -11.41 66.93 27.29
N SER A 22 -11.66 66.61 26.01
CA SER A 22 -11.88 67.58 24.92
C SER A 22 -13.37 67.70 24.57
N PRO A 23 -13.87 68.87 24.12
CA PRO A 23 -15.28 69.19 24.13
C PRO A 23 -16.06 68.51 22.99
N ALA A 24 -17.35 68.30 23.29
CA ALA A 24 -18.37 67.76 22.42
C ALA A 24 -18.67 68.63 21.22
N SER A 25 -18.65 68.04 20.01
CA SER A 25 -19.21 68.67 18.81
C SER A 25 -20.63 68.14 18.56
N THR A 26 -21.61 68.98 18.68
CA THR A 26 -23.03 68.77 18.36
C THR A 26 -23.21 68.59 16.84
N ARG A 27 -23.69 67.43 16.40
CA ARG A 27 -24.10 67.17 15.01
C ARG A 27 -25.60 66.88 14.96
N ALA A 28 -26.31 67.55 14.05
CA ALA A 28 -27.70 67.43 13.78
C ALA A 28 -28.18 66.04 13.32
N PRO A 29 -29.51 65.72 13.51
CA PRO A 29 -30.02 64.39 13.12
C PRO A 29 -30.31 64.36 11.61
N GLY A 30 -29.67 63.44 10.92
CA GLY A 30 -29.92 63.22 9.50
C GLY A 30 -29.61 61.83 9.09
N ALA A 31 -30.66 61.12 8.60
CA ALA A 31 -30.68 59.90 7.80
C ALA A 31 -30.01 58.69 8.38
N THR A 32 -30.81 57.75 8.83
CA THR A 32 -30.45 56.32 9.08
C THR A 32 -30.06 55.66 7.77
N PRO A 33 -28.82 55.15 7.61
CA PRO A 33 -28.53 54.19 6.54
C PRO A 33 -29.12 52.87 6.97
N ALA A 34 -29.89 52.22 6.09
CA ALA A 34 -30.34 50.86 6.23
C ALA A 34 -29.12 49.94 6.49
N ALA A 35 -29.14 49.24 7.61
CA ALA A 35 -28.16 48.19 7.91
C ALA A 35 -28.33 47.10 6.87
N SER A 36 -27.39 47.00 5.96
CA SER A 36 -27.18 45.83 5.14
C SER A 36 -26.66 44.73 6.08
N THR A 37 -27.56 43.92 6.61
CA THR A 37 -27.24 42.68 7.29
C THR A 37 -26.94 41.62 6.26
N GLY A 38 -25.79 41.74 5.59
CA GLY A 38 -25.15 40.59 4.98
C GLY A 38 -24.34 39.88 6.08
N PRO A 39 -24.42 38.57 6.23
CA PRO A 39 -23.56 37.87 7.15
C PRO A 39 -22.13 38.02 6.66
N SER A 40 -21.33 38.83 7.34
CA SER A 40 -19.86 38.82 7.20
C SER A 40 -19.34 37.58 7.88
N SER A 41 -19.42 36.43 7.18
CA SER A 41 -18.78 35.23 7.64
C SER A 41 -17.28 35.28 7.27
N ASN A 42 -16.48 35.90 8.12
CA ASN A 42 -15.03 35.72 8.17
C ASN A 42 -14.65 34.35 8.78
N ALA A 43 -15.56 33.41 8.76
CA ALA A 43 -15.28 32.05 9.14
C ALA A 43 -14.70 31.36 7.91
N GLY A 44 -13.41 30.96 7.96
CA GLY A 44 -12.79 30.11 6.94
C GLY A 44 -13.60 28.81 6.71
N PRO A 45 -13.17 27.91 5.82
CA PRO A 45 -13.92 26.72 5.44
C PRO A 45 -14.30 25.87 6.66
N ASN A 46 -15.46 25.21 6.63
CA ASN A 46 -15.91 24.32 7.71
C ASN A 46 -15.32 22.93 7.59
N ILE A 47 -14.68 22.62 6.46
CA ILE A 47 -13.99 21.36 6.19
C ILE A 47 -12.49 21.62 6.02
N LEU A 48 -11.67 20.67 6.49
CA LEU A 48 -10.22 20.72 6.39
C LEU A 48 -9.72 19.39 5.83
N PRO A 49 -8.92 19.38 4.74
CA PRO A 49 -8.33 18.17 4.22
C PRO A 49 -7.08 17.78 5.05
N ILE A 50 -6.94 16.49 5.29
CA ILE A 50 -5.73 15.87 5.82
C ILE A 50 -5.17 15.00 4.70
N PHE A 51 -4.06 15.38 4.11
CA PHE A 51 -3.36 14.55 3.14
C PHE A 51 -2.68 13.39 3.84
N VAL A 52 -2.95 12.17 3.37
CA VAL A 52 -2.44 10.91 3.95
C VAL A 52 -1.28 10.37 3.12
N SER A 53 -1.27 10.62 1.79
CA SER A 53 -0.13 10.24 0.95
C SER A 53 1.16 10.87 1.48
N SER A 54 2.14 10.05 1.84
CA SER A 54 3.44 10.52 2.35
C SER A 54 4.37 11.05 1.25
N GLU A 55 4.09 10.69 -0.01
CA GLU A 55 4.74 11.24 -1.21
C GLU A 55 3.73 11.44 -2.33
N ILE A 56 3.88 12.54 -3.06
CA ILE A 56 3.12 12.86 -4.28
C ILE A 56 4.14 13.22 -5.35
N LEU A 57 4.11 12.50 -6.47
CA LEU A 57 5.15 12.59 -7.51
C LEU A 57 4.58 13.07 -8.85
N ALA A 58 5.44 13.59 -9.72
CA ALA A 58 5.09 13.74 -11.12
C ALA A 58 4.78 12.36 -11.73
N GLY A 59 3.75 12.27 -12.57
CA GLY A 59 3.18 11.02 -13.09
C GLY A 59 1.99 10.53 -12.28
N GLN A 60 1.73 9.24 -12.36
CA GLN A 60 0.56 8.61 -11.75
C GLN A 60 0.71 8.50 -10.24
N ASN A 61 -0.35 8.88 -9.51
CA ASN A 61 -0.42 8.82 -8.06
C ASN A 61 -1.74 8.22 -7.59
N ARG A 62 -1.68 7.59 -6.43
CA ARG A 62 -2.82 7.26 -5.59
C ARG A 62 -2.91 8.31 -4.49
N PHE A 63 -3.75 9.34 -4.71
CA PHE A 63 -3.88 10.51 -3.84
C PHE A 63 -4.87 10.20 -2.71
N LEU A 64 -4.35 10.14 -1.50
CA LEU A 64 -5.08 9.76 -0.29
C LEU A 64 -5.29 11.00 0.60
N PHE A 65 -6.51 11.18 1.06
CA PHE A 65 -6.84 12.23 2.02
C PHE A 65 -8.05 11.85 2.87
N SER A 66 -8.21 12.53 3.99
CA SER A 66 -9.42 12.53 4.80
C SER A 66 -9.96 13.96 4.93
N LEU A 67 -11.16 14.09 5.45
CA LEU A 67 -11.77 15.37 5.77
C LEU A 67 -12.12 15.43 7.25
N THR A 68 -11.81 16.57 7.87
CA THR A 68 -12.24 16.89 9.24
C THR A 68 -13.01 18.19 9.26
N ASP A 69 -13.80 18.37 10.30
CA ASP A 69 -14.38 19.66 10.63
C ASP A 69 -13.38 20.53 11.44
N ARG A 70 -13.81 21.73 11.84
CA ARG A 70 -13.00 22.65 12.66
C ARG A 70 -12.72 22.17 14.07
N ALA A 71 -13.47 21.18 14.56
CA ALA A 71 -13.25 20.53 15.84
C ALA A 71 -12.32 19.32 15.72
N ASN A 72 -11.69 19.10 14.54
CA ASN A 72 -10.87 17.94 14.18
C ASN A 72 -11.64 16.61 14.25
N GLN A 73 -12.97 16.63 14.09
CA GLN A 73 -13.75 15.40 13.96
C GLN A 73 -13.71 14.96 12.51
N VAL A 74 -13.46 13.66 12.28
CA VAL A 74 -13.50 13.07 10.94
C VAL A 74 -14.93 13.14 10.40
N ILE A 75 -15.10 13.74 9.22
CA ILE A 75 -16.37 13.86 8.51
C ILE A 75 -16.37 13.10 7.18
N ALA A 76 -15.28 12.43 6.86
CA ALA A 76 -15.19 11.53 5.72
C ALA A 76 -16.16 10.35 5.91
N ALA A 77 -17.08 10.17 4.98
CA ALA A 77 -18.14 9.17 5.05
C ALA A 77 -18.54 8.70 3.64
N PRO A 78 -19.12 7.49 3.50
CA PRO A 78 -19.46 6.94 2.18
C PRO A 78 -20.56 7.73 1.46
N ASP A 79 -21.38 8.46 2.19
CA ASP A 79 -22.47 9.32 1.69
C ASP A 79 -22.07 10.78 1.52
N VAL A 80 -20.78 11.10 1.60
CA VAL A 80 -20.19 12.42 1.35
C VAL A 80 -19.26 12.34 0.14
N PRO A 81 -19.77 12.40 -1.11
CA PRO A 81 -18.93 12.43 -2.29
C PRO A 81 -18.06 13.67 -2.33
N VAL A 82 -16.83 13.51 -2.83
CA VAL A 82 -15.85 14.60 -2.94
C VAL A 82 -15.33 14.69 -4.37
N ALA A 83 -15.53 15.85 -5.00
CA ALA A 83 -14.95 16.21 -6.28
C ALA A 83 -13.66 17.02 -6.08
N LEU A 84 -12.69 16.82 -6.95
CA LEU A 84 -11.36 17.43 -6.89
C LEU A 84 -11.11 18.23 -8.17
N GLU A 85 -10.59 19.44 -8.01
CA GLU A 85 -10.08 20.27 -9.10
C GLU A 85 -8.64 20.66 -8.79
N PHE A 86 -7.73 20.37 -9.72
CA PHE A 86 -6.28 20.58 -9.53
C PHE A 86 -5.78 21.78 -10.34
N TYR A 87 -4.84 22.52 -9.76
CA TYR A 87 -4.27 23.75 -10.27
C TYR A 87 -2.74 23.70 -10.23
N ASP A 88 -2.08 24.10 -11.30
CA ASP A 88 -0.64 24.41 -11.28
C ASP A 88 -0.46 25.83 -10.73
N VAL A 89 -0.09 25.92 -9.46
CA VAL A 89 -0.01 27.22 -8.75
C VAL A 89 1.05 28.16 -9.36
N ALA A 90 2.11 27.59 -9.93
CA ALA A 90 3.16 28.39 -10.55
C ALA A 90 2.77 28.90 -11.94
N ALA A 91 1.98 28.14 -12.69
CA ALA A 91 1.53 28.55 -14.03
C ALA A 91 0.31 29.49 -13.96
N ASP A 92 -0.78 29.04 -13.35
CA ASP A 92 -1.99 29.84 -13.15
C ASP A 92 -2.83 29.25 -11.99
N PRO A 93 -2.83 29.89 -10.82
CA PRO A 93 -3.50 29.37 -9.62
C PRO A 93 -5.04 29.33 -9.73
N GLU A 94 -5.63 29.99 -10.72
CA GLU A 94 -7.10 30.01 -10.90
C GLU A 94 -7.59 29.08 -12.03
N LYS A 95 -6.68 28.57 -12.85
CA LYS A 95 -7.02 27.71 -13.98
C LYS A 95 -7.00 26.26 -13.56
N VAL A 96 -8.14 25.58 -13.65
CA VAL A 96 -8.23 24.13 -13.47
C VAL A 96 -7.43 23.42 -14.58
N VAL A 97 -6.49 22.57 -14.19
CA VAL A 97 -5.68 21.77 -15.12
C VAL A 97 -6.37 20.44 -15.40
N PHE A 98 -6.85 19.77 -14.35
CA PHE A 98 -7.64 18.54 -14.45
C PHE A 98 -8.55 18.38 -13.23
N THR A 99 -9.50 17.45 -13.33
CA THR A 99 -10.45 17.09 -12.27
C THR A 99 -10.41 15.60 -11.99
N ALA A 100 -10.82 15.19 -10.80
CA ALA A 100 -11.00 13.81 -10.42
C ALA A 100 -12.13 13.70 -9.39
N ASP A 101 -12.79 12.54 -9.36
CA ASP A 101 -13.68 12.16 -8.28
C ASP A 101 -12.94 11.25 -7.30
N ALA A 102 -13.15 11.45 -6.02
CA ALA A 102 -12.55 10.66 -4.99
C ALA A 102 -13.49 9.52 -4.56
N ARG A 103 -12.96 8.29 -4.52
CA ARG A 103 -13.63 7.11 -3.98
C ARG A 103 -13.43 7.06 -2.47
N PHE A 104 -14.52 6.86 -1.73
CA PHE A 104 -14.45 6.63 -0.28
C PHE A 104 -13.99 5.19 0.02
N LEU A 105 -13.12 5.05 1.04
CA LEU A 105 -12.67 3.76 1.58
C LEU A 105 -12.71 3.80 3.11
N TRP A 106 -13.16 2.71 3.71
CA TRP A 106 -12.95 2.49 5.13
C TRP A 106 -11.50 2.09 5.39
N ALA A 107 -10.81 2.86 6.20
CA ALA A 107 -9.51 2.51 6.75
C ALA A 107 -9.66 1.64 8.01
N ILE A 108 -10.65 1.96 8.84
CA ILE A 108 -11.17 1.13 9.92
C ILE A 108 -12.70 1.21 9.78
N GLU A 109 -13.33 0.08 9.49
CA GLU A 109 -14.74 0.03 9.17
C GLU A 109 -15.61 0.65 10.27
N GLY A 110 -16.51 1.56 9.87
CA GLY A 110 -17.39 2.29 10.78
C GLY A 110 -16.73 3.37 11.65
N GLU A 111 -15.39 3.48 11.63
CA GLU A 111 -14.66 4.41 12.51
C GLU A 111 -13.86 5.46 11.74
N ARG A 112 -13.09 5.05 10.73
CA ARG A 112 -12.19 5.93 9.99
C ARG A 112 -12.32 5.75 8.49
N GLY A 113 -12.77 6.81 7.83
CA GLY A 113 -12.86 6.88 6.38
C GLY A 113 -11.74 7.70 5.77
N LEU A 114 -11.31 7.30 4.58
CA LEU A 114 -10.38 8.02 3.72
C LEU A 114 -10.97 8.10 2.32
N TYR A 115 -10.49 9.05 1.55
CA TYR A 115 -10.76 9.15 0.12
C TYR A 115 -9.50 8.83 -0.66
N VAL A 116 -9.68 8.18 -1.80
CA VAL A 116 -8.62 7.91 -2.76
C VAL A 116 -9.04 8.39 -4.14
N ALA A 117 -8.12 9.06 -4.84
CA ALA A 117 -8.25 9.37 -6.25
C ALA A 117 -7.00 8.92 -7.00
N THR A 118 -7.19 8.27 -8.16
CA THR A 118 -6.08 8.01 -9.09
C THR A 118 -5.92 9.25 -9.96
N ILE A 119 -4.78 9.89 -9.87
CA ILE A 119 -4.48 11.15 -10.56
C ILE A 119 -3.11 11.10 -11.20
N GLU A 120 -2.89 11.94 -12.21
CA GLU A 120 -1.63 12.07 -12.91
C GLU A 120 -1.18 13.53 -12.94
N PHE A 121 -0.04 13.83 -12.30
CA PHE A 121 0.57 15.15 -12.37
C PHE A 121 1.53 15.23 -13.54
N PRO A 122 1.34 16.18 -14.48
CA PRO A 122 2.20 16.32 -15.65
C PRO A 122 3.63 16.74 -15.31
N ASN A 123 3.83 17.42 -14.19
CA ASN A 123 5.12 17.95 -13.75
C ASN A 123 5.19 18.07 -12.22
N ALA A 124 6.41 18.05 -11.72
CA ALA A 124 6.71 18.42 -10.33
C ALA A 124 6.55 19.94 -10.14
N GLY A 125 6.26 20.34 -8.90
CA GLY A 125 6.11 21.75 -8.55
C GLY A 125 5.08 21.98 -7.45
N ARG A 126 4.66 23.23 -7.27
CA ARG A 126 3.61 23.61 -6.33
C ARG A 126 2.24 23.48 -6.99
N TRP A 127 1.42 22.61 -6.47
CA TRP A 127 0.06 22.32 -6.92
C TRP A 127 -0.97 22.74 -5.89
N GLY A 128 -2.15 23.11 -6.34
CA GLY A 128 -3.34 23.35 -5.51
C GLY A 128 -4.42 22.34 -5.84
N VAL A 129 -5.24 22.01 -4.85
CA VAL A 129 -6.47 21.26 -5.03
C VAL A 129 -7.64 22.00 -4.38
N ARG A 130 -8.76 22.11 -5.10
CA ARG A 130 -10.06 22.45 -4.53
C ARG A 130 -10.84 21.17 -4.31
N LEU A 131 -11.22 20.93 -3.07
CA LEU A 131 -12.08 19.83 -2.68
C LEU A 131 -13.49 20.38 -2.50
N THR A 132 -14.47 19.73 -3.15
CA THR A 132 -15.89 20.04 -2.99
C THR A 132 -16.59 18.83 -2.41
N ALA A 133 -16.95 18.89 -1.13
CA ALA A 133 -17.69 17.85 -0.44
C ALA A 133 -19.19 18.16 -0.47
N THR A 134 -20.00 17.20 -0.86
CA THR A 134 -21.47 17.30 -0.87
C THR A 134 -22.06 16.43 0.23
N PHE A 135 -22.80 17.03 1.15
CA PHE A 135 -23.37 16.35 2.30
C PHE A 135 -24.80 15.85 2.01
N PRO A 136 -25.28 14.83 2.76
CA PRO A 136 -26.63 14.27 2.56
C PRO A 136 -27.77 15.28 2.74
N ASP A 137 -27.55 16.36 3.48
CA ASP A 137 -28.51 17.45 3.66
C ASP A 137 -28.56 18.42 2.46
N GLY A 138 -27.79 18.17 1.41
CA GLY A 138 -27.70 18.99 0.20
C GLY A 138 -26.72 20.15 0.31
N ARG A 139 -26.08 20.38 1.47
CA ARG A 139 -24.99 21.37 1.58
C ARG A 139 -23.79 20.95 0.77
N SER A 140 -23.14 21.93 0.16
CA SER A 140 -21.85 21.74 -0.49
C SER A 140 -20.83 22.66 0.17
N GLU A 141 -19.72 22.10 0.61
CA GLU A 141 -18.61 22.80 1.24
C GLU A 141 -17.37 22.70 0.37
N GLN A 142 -16.63 23.78 0.29
CA GLN A 142 -15.41 23.84 -0.51
C GLN A 142 -14.21 24.25 0.35
N VAL A 143 -13.08 23.63 0.09
CA VAL A 143 -11.81 24.05 0.64
C VAL A 143 -10.73 23.93 -0.43
N ARG A 144 -9.77 24.84 -0.38
CA ARG A 144 -8.58 24.82 -1.22
C ARG A 144 -7.36 24.58 -0.34
N ALA A 145 -6.46 23.74 -0.81
CA ALA A 145 -5.19 23.47 -0.17
C ALA A 145 -4.09 23.34 -1.23
N ASP A 146 -2.88 23.78 -0.86
CA ASP A 146 -1.71 23.66 -1.72
C ASP A 146 -0.76 22.62 -1.14
N PHE A 147 -0.06 21.90 -2.04
CA PHE A 147 0.91 20.88 -1.69
C PHE A 147 2.04 20.82 -2.75
N ASP A 148 3.11 20.11 -2.43
CA ASP A 148 4.23 19.94 -3.33
C ASP A 148 4.17 18.59 -4.03
N VAL A 149 4.35 18.58 -5.34
CA VAL A 149 4.55 17.41 -6.19
C VAL A 149 6.05 17.29 -6.48
N ALA A 150 6.68 16.21 -6.01
CA ALA A 150 8.11 16.01 -6.18
C ALA A 150 8.43 15.35 -7.54
N ALA A 151 9.63 15.60 -8.05
CA ALA A 151 10.11 14.95 -9.28
C ALA A 151 10.51 13.48 -9.04
N THR A 152 10.98 13.16 -7.82
CA THR A 152 11.43 11.83 -7.42
C THR A 152 10.96 11.55 -5.99
N GLY A 153 10.57 10.30 -5.74
CA GLY A 153 10.18 9.82 -4.43
C GLY A 153 11.30 9.14 -3.66
N SER A 154 11.01 8.77 -2.43
CA SER A 154 11.89 7.93 -1.61
C SER A 154 11.62 6.45 -1.80
N THR A 155 10.37 6.06 -2.10
CA THR A 155 9.98 4.67 -2.29
C THR A 155 10.26 4.18 -3.72
N PRO A 156 10.43 2.87 -3.97
CA PRO A 156 10.57 2.34 -5.32
C PRO A 156 9.44 2.80 -6.24
N VAL A 157 9.78 3.25 -7.43
CA VAL A 157 8.82 3.67 -8.44
C VAL A 157 8.19 2.46 -9.14
N ILE A 158 6.98 2.59 -9.65
CA ILE A 158 6.35 1.57 -10.49
C ILE A 158 7.22 1.36 -11.74
N GLY A 159 7.51 0.10 -12.08
CA GLY A 159 8.48 -0.30 -13.12
C GLY A 159 9.94 -0.34 -12.62
N GLY A 160 10.23 0.22 -11.45
CA GLY A 160 11.56 0.17 -10.82
C GLY A 160 11.89 -1.20 -10.20
N ALA A 161 13.18 -1.43 -9.94
CA ALA A 161 13.62 -2.66 -9.30
C ALA A 161 13.22 -2.71 -7.82
N ALA A 162 12.75 -3.87 -7.37
CA ALA A 162 12.60 -4.18 -5.96
C ALA A 162 13.98 -4.24 -5.28
N MET A 163 14.08 -3.71 -4.07
CA MET A 163 15.32 -3.72 -3.30
C MET A 163 15.45 -5.07 -2.57
N PRO A 164 16.41 -5.93 -2.95
CA PRO A 164 16.61 -7.20 -2.27
C PRO A 164 17.16 -6.95 -0.86
N PHE A 165 16.60 -7.63 0.11
CA PHE A 165 17.06 -7.55 1.50
C PHE A 165 16.85 -8.90 2.17
N ASP A 166 17.84 -9.32 2.96
CA ASP A 166 17.78 -10.55 3.73
C ASP A 166 16.94 -10.31 5.01
N THR A 167 15.62 -10.41 4.85
CA THR A 167 14.66 -10.19 5.93
C THR A 167 14.43 -11.45 6.74
N PRO A 168 14.14 -11.37 8.05
CA PRO A 168 13.94 -12.53 8.91
C PRO A 168 12.84 -13.47 8.40
N THR A 169 13.12 -14.78 8.42
CA THR A 169 12.19 -15.84 8.02
C THR A 169 11.85 -16.78 9.18
N ALA A 170 10.85 -17.62 9.00
CA ALA A 170 10.51 -18.67 9.96
C ALA A 170 11.68 -19.63 10.22
N SER A 171 12.50 -19.93 9.20
CA SER A 171 13.66 -20.82 9.35
C SER A 171 14.75 -20.24 10.25
N ASP A 172 14.95 -18.92 10.25
CA ASP A 172 15.97 -18.26 11.08
C ASP A 172 15.67 -18.33 12.56
N VAL A 173 14.40 -18.54 12.90
CA VAL A 173 13.90 -18.59 14.27
C VAL A 173 13.39 -19.95 14.71
N GLY A 174 13.68 -21.00 13.92
CA GLY A 174 13.25 -22.37 14.22
C GLY A 174 11.73 -22.57 14.20
N GLY A 175 11.02 -21.77 13.39
CA GLY A 175 9.57 -21.83 13.23
C GLY A 175 8.77 -21.01 14.26
N ASP A 176 9.42 -20.35 15.21
CA ASP A 176 8.77 -19.53 16.24
C ASP A 176 8.43 -18.12 15.67
N LEU A 177 7.26 -18.01 15.06
CA LEU A 177 6.83 -16.78 14.40
C LEU A 177 6.68 -15.56 15.34
N ALA A 178 6.55 -15.76 16.63
CA ALA A 178 6.55 -14.67 17.61
C ALA A 178 7.87 -13.88 17.63
N LYS A 179 8.94 -14.42 17.03
CA LYS A 179 10.26 -13.78 16.91
C LYS A 179 10.44 -12.97 15.62
N VAL A 180 9.52 -13.06 14.67
CA VAL A 180 9.60 -12.34 13.38
C VAL A 180 8.36 -11.52 13.08
N SER A 181 7.29 -11.66 13.86
CA SER A 181 6.02 -10.97 13.65
C SER A 181 5.38 -10.47 14.94
N THR A 182 4.77 -9.31 14.88
CA THR A 182 3.89 -8.77 15.93
C THR A 182 2.40 -9.07 15.68
N ASP A 183 2.06 -9.76 14.59
CA ASP A 183 0.71 -10.26 14.33
C ASP A 183 0.38 -11.37 15.34
N LEU A 184 -0.80 -11.30 15.95
CA LEU A 184 -1.27 -12.31 16.92
C LEU A 184 -1.63 -13.66 16.27
N ALA A 185 -1.90 -13.65 14.97
CA ALA A 185 -2.22 -14.84 14.18
C ALA A 185 -1.47 -14.82 12.83
N PRO A 186 -0.12 -14.89 12.85
CA PRO A 186 0.70 -14.76 11.66
C PRO A 186 0.47 -15.95 10.72
N ASN A 187 0.30 -15.68 9.43
CA ASN A 187 0.26 -16.72 8.42
C ASN A 187 1.70 -17.22 8.15
N PRO A 188 2.04 -18.50 8.43
CA PRO A 188 3.40 -19.01 8.27
C PRO A 188 3.99 -18.85 6.86
N ALA A 189 3.13 -18.89 5.83
CA ALA A 189 3.55 -18.71 4.45
C ALA A 189 4.18 -17.33 4.17
N PHE A 190 3.80 -16.30 4.95
CA PHE A 190 4.33 -14.94 4.80
C PHE A 190 5.75 -14.75 5.33
N TYR A 191 6.29 -15.77 5.98
CA TYR A 191 7.63 -15.79 6.57
C TYR A 191 8.49 -16.94 6.02
N ALA A 192 8.05 -17.58 4.92
CA ALA A 192 8.76 -18.68 4.31
C ALA A 192 10.00 -18.24 3.52
N ARG A 193 10.05 -17.00 3.05
CA ARG A 193 11.13 -16.43 2.23
C ARG A 193 11.47 -15.03 2.66
N SER A 194 12.75 -14.64 2.51
CA SER A 194 13.19 -13.25 2.57
C SER A 194 12.86 -12.50 1.26
N ILE A 195 12.93 -11.16 1.29
CA ILE A 195 12.83 -10.35 0.07
C ILE A 195 13.95 -10.73 -0.92
N ALA A 196 15.17 -10.95 -0.41
CA ALA A 196 16.31 -11.35 -1.24
C ALA A 196 16.08 -12.69 -1.94
N ASP A 197 15.54 -13.69 -1.23
CA ASP A 197 15.20 -14.99 -1.80
C ASP A 197 14.16 -14.91 -2.90
N ALA A 198 13.13 -14.08 -2.71
CA ALA A 198 12.07 -13.91 -3.71
C ALA A 198 12.62 -13.25 -4.98
N VAL A 199 13.44 -12.19 -4.84
CA VAL A 199 14.08 -11.52 -5.97
C VAL A 199 15.08 -12.44 -6.68
N ALA A 200 15.95 -13.14 -5.95
CA ALA A 200 16.94 -14.06 -6.53
C ALA A 200 16.28 -15.25 -7.22
N GLY A 201 15.20 -15.75 -6.65
CA GLY A 201 14.41 -16.86 -7.20
C GLY A 201 13.52 -16.47 -8.38
N LYS A 202 13.47 -15.18 -8.75
CA LYS A 202 12.55 -14.63 -9.78
C LYS A 202 11.10 -15.06 -9.55
N VAL A 203 10.67 -14.99 -8.31
CA VAL A 203 9.31 -15.34 -7.90
C VAL A 203 8.52 -14.07 -7.75
N PRO A 204 7.34 -13.94 -8.37
CA PRO A 204 6.46 -12.78 -8.12
C PRO A 204 5.99 -12.82 -6.67
N PHE A 205 5.95 -11.64 -6.02
CA PHE A 205 5.60 -11.59 -4.61
C PHE A 205 4.85 -10.30 -4.23
N VAL A 206 4.09 -10.41 -3.15
CA VAL A 206 3.46 -9.30 -2.44
C VAL A 206 4.23 -9.07 -1.15
N LEU A 207 4.75 -7.87 -0.95
CA LEU A 207 5.50 -7.48 0.23
C LEU A 207 4.69 -6.49 1.06
N ALA A 208 4.36 -6.85 2.29
CA ALA A 208 3.74 -6.00 3.27
C ALA A 208 4.75 -5.53 4.31
N PHE A 209 4.88 -4.23 4.48
CA PHE A 209 5.54 -3.60 5.62
C PHE A 209 4.46 -3.25 6.64
N ALA A 210 4.24 -4.14 7.61
CA ALA A 210 3.19 -3.97 8.58
C ALA A 210 3.61 -4.48 9.97
N THR A 211 3.26 -3.70 11.00
CA THR A 211 3.53 -3.99 12.42
C THR A 211 2.24 -3.86 13.22
N PRO A 212 1.39 -4.89 13.31
CA PRO A 212 0.10 -4.79 13.98
C PRO A 212 0.15 -4.26 15.41
N ALA A 213 1.17 -4.63 16.20
CA ALA A 213 1.28 -4.21 17.60
C ALA A 213 1.84 -2.80 17.81
N PHE A 214 2.59 -2.24 16.85
CA PHE A 214 3.30 -0.97 17.04
C PHE A 214 3.02 0.06 15.94
N CYS A 215 1.97 -0.16 15.18
CA CYS A 215 1.54 0.72 14.09
C CYS A 215 1.13 2.10 14.61
N GLN A 216 1.75 3.14 14.11
CA GLN A 216 1.44 4.51 14.52
C GLN A 216 0.10 5.01 13.96
N SER A 217 -0.30 4.49 12.79
CA SER A 217 -1.56 4.85 12.12
C SER A 217 -2.75 3.97 12.51
N ALA A 218 -2.52 2.85 13.24
CA ALA A 218 -3.48 1.79 13.52
C ALA A 218 -4.00 1.03 12.27
N LEU A 219 -3.41 1.23 11.10
CA LEU A 219 -3.88 0.66 9.83
C LEU A 219 -3.17 -0.65 9.45
N CYS A 220 -2.03 -0.98 10.09
CA CYS A 220 -1.25 -2.17 9.75
C CYS A 220 -2.02 -3.48 9.95
N GLY A 221 -2.77 -3.60 11.04
CA GLY A 221 -3.59 -4.76 11.33
C GLY A 221 -4.66 -4.99 10.25
N PRO A 222 -5.58 -4.03 10.04
CA PRO A 222 -6.61 -4.13 9.01
C PRO A 222 -6.07 -4.41 7.61
N MET A 223 -5.00 -3.70 7.21
CA MET A 223 -4.41 -3.86 5.88
C MET A 223 -3.74 -5.23 5.71
N LEU A 224 -2.99 -5.71 6.72
CA LEU A 224 -2.37 -7.03 6.69
C LEU A 224 -3.43 -8.14 6.67
N GLU A 225 -4.53 -7.98 7.40
CA GLU A 225 -5.63 -8.95 7.42
C GLU A 225 -6.31 -9.06 6.05
N THR A 226 -6.49 -7.94 5.34
CA THR A 226 -6.99 -7.95 3.95
C THR A 226 -6.07 -8.75 3.03
N VAL A 227 -4.73 -8.55 3.13
CA VAL A 227 -3.76 -9.31 2.34
C VAL A 227 -3.79 -10.80 2.70
N LYS A 228 -3.86 -11.14 3.99
CA LYS A 228 -3.96 -12.54 4.46
C LYS A 228 -5.22 -13.23 3.92
N THR A 229 -6.36 -12.55 3.98
CA THR A 229 -7.63 -13.08 3.46
C THR A 229 -7.54 -13.35 1.96
N LEU A 230 -7.00 -12.40 1.20
CA LEU A 230 -6.85 -12.54 -0.24
C LEU A 230 -5.83 -13.62 -0.64
N SER A 231 -4.78 -13.83 0.15
CA SER A 231 -3.69 -14.75 -0.17
C SER A 231 -4.17 -16.17 -0.44
N GLY A 232 -5.25 -16.60 0.20
CA GLY A 232 -5.85 -17.92 -0.01
C GLY A 232 -6.35 -18.16 -1.45
N ALA A 233 -6.69 -17.11 -2.18
CA ALA A 233 -7.10 -17.19 -3.58
C ALA A 233 -5.92 -17.20 -4.56
N TYR A 234 -4.68 -17.00 -4.09
CA TYR A 234 -3.47 -16.88 -4.91
C TYR A 234 -2.36 -17.84 -4.43
N PRO A 235 -2.57 -19.16 -4.45
CA PRO A 235 -1.62 -20.15 -3.90
C PRO A 235 -0.27 -20.20 -4.62
N THR A 236 -0.18 -19.65 -5.83
CA THR A 236 1.05 -19.58 -6.63
C THR A 236 1.81 -18.26 -6.45
N LEU A 237 1.23 -17.29 -5.74
CA LEU A 237 1.86 -16.00 -5.45
C LEU A 237 2.53 -16.07 -4.07
N THR A 238 3.75 -15.57 -3.99
CA THR A 238 4.47 -15.48 -2.71
C THR A 238 4.02 -14.24 -1.95
N PHE A 239 3.75 -14.39 -0.65
CA PHE A 239 3.44 -13.27 0.25
C PHE A 239 4.53 -13.17 1.30
N ILE A 240 4.97 -11.94 1.58
CA ILE A 240 6.01 -11.64 2.57
C ILE A 240 5.49 -10.51 3.46
N ASN A 241 5.52 -10.69 4.79
CA ASN A 241 5.33 -9.61 5.75
C ASN A 241 6.62 -9.35 6.51
N VAL A 242 6.98 -8.09 6.68
CA VAL A 242 8.14 -7.65 7.45
C VAL A 242 7.76 -6.58 8.44
N GLU A 243 8.34 -6.64 9.63
CA GLU A 243 8.24 -5.58 10.63
C GLU A 243 9.04 -4.36 10.15
N PRO A 244 8.43 -3.15 10.05
CA PRO A 244 9.13 -1.97 9.53
C PRO A 244 10.14 -1.37 10.53
N TYR A 245 10.14 -1.81 11.78
CA TYR A 245 11.03 -1.31 12.83
C TYR A 245 12.09 -2.32 13.22
N LYS A 246 13.19 -1.84 13.78
CA LYS A 246 14.15 -2.70 14.48
C LYS A 246 13.47 -3.32 15.69
N MET A 247 13.50 -4.65 15.74
CA MET A 247 12.84 -5.43 16.77
C MET A 247 13.86 -6.21 17.59
N ALA A 248 13.64 -6.30 18.88
CA ALA A 248 14.31 -7.21 19.79
C ALA A 248 13.27 -8.16 20.41
N PHE A 249 13.62 -9.45 20.52
CA PHE A 249 12.74 -10.41 21.17
C PHE A 249 13.05 -10.44 22.67
N SER A 250 12.07 -10.03 23.49
CA SER A 250 12.17 -10.03 24.96
C SER A 250 10.81 -10.34 25.58
N ASP A 251 10.82 -11.00 26.73
CA ASP A 251 9.60 -11.35 27.49
C ASP A 251 8.56 -12.11 26.62
N GLY A 252 9.05 -12.99 25.74
CA GLY A 252 8.21 -13.85 24.91
C GLY A 252 7.55 -13.16 23.70
N ARG A 253 7.95 -11.93 23.34
CA ARG A 253 7.40 -11.16 22.21
C ARG A 253 8.44 -10.21 21.62
N LEU A 254 8.17 -9.76 20.40
CA LEU A 254 8.92 -8.67 19.77
C LEU A 254 8.63 -7.34 20.47
N GLN A 255 9.67 -6.54 20.65
CA GLN A 255 9.62 -5.18 21.16
C GLN A 255 10.41 -4.26 20.21
N PRO A 256 9.90 -3.09 19.85
CA PRO A 256 10.62 -2.19 18.97
C PRO A 256 11.75 -1.49 19.72
N GLU A 257 12.89 -1.37 19.06
CA GLU A 257 13.98 -0.52 19.55
C GLU A 257 13.61 0.96 19.42
N ARG A 258 14.03 1.74 20.41
CA ARG A 258 13.78 3.18 20.45
C ARG A 258 15.08 3.94 20.70
N ALA A 259 15.24 5.07 19.99
CA ALA A 259 16.24 6.07 20.29
C ALA A 259 15.54 7.41 20.51
N ASP A 260 15.86 8.08 21.61
CA ASP A 260 15.22 9.34 22.03
C ASP A 260 13.66 9.25 22.05
N GLY A 261 13.14 8.07 22.44
CA GLY A 261 11.71 7.79 22.48
C GLY A 261 11.06 7.45 21.12
N GLN A 262 11.78 7.61 20.02
CA GLN A 262 11.29 7.33 18.67
C GLN A 262 11.57 5.89 18.26
N LEU A 263 10.63 5.28 17.52
CA LEU A 263 10.81 3.98 16.89
C LEU A 263 11.96 4.04 15.88
N GLN A 264 12.81 3.03 15.85
CA GLN A 264 13.93 2.94 14.92
C GLN A 264 13.53 2.11 13.71
N ALA A 265 13.63 2.70 12.50
CA ALA A 265 13.37 1.98 11.26
C ALA A 265 14.33 0.80 11.11
N ALA A 266 13.84 -0.32 10.59
CA ALA A 266 14.67 -1.44 10.19
C ALA A 266 15.48 -1.09 8.93
N ALA A 267 16.62 -1.74 8.72
CA ALA A 267 17.48 -1.45 7.58
C ALA A 267 16.78 -1.67 6.21
N TRP A 268 15.87 -2.64 6.11
CA TRP A 268 15.05 -2.86 4.91
C TRP A 268 14.01 -1.76 4.71
N THR A 269 13.47 -1.17 5.77
CA THR A 269 12.56 -0.02 5.70
C THR A 269 13.26 1.21 5.17
N ASP A 270 14.47 1.48 5.66
CA ASP A 270 15.33 2.56 5.15
C ASP A 270 15.72 2.33 3.69
N ALA A 271 16.10 1.09 3.32
CA ALA A 271 16.45 0.73 1.94
C ALA A 271 15.28 0.90 0.96
N TRP A 272 14.04 0.62 1.40
CA TRP A 272 12.82 0.83 0.63
C TRP A 272 12.31 2.27 0.72
N GLY A 273 12.98 3.15 1.47
CA GLY A 273 12.70 4.58 1.57
C GLY A 273 11.37 4.93 2.22
N LEU A 274 10.85 4.05 3.10
CA LEU A 274 9.55 4.21 3.73
C LEU A 274 9.61 5.20 4.89
N ARG A 275 8.68 6.14 4.91
CA ARG A 275 8.53 7.15 5.98
C ARG A 275 7.31 6.90 6.87
N THR A 276 6.43 6.04 6.41
CA THR A 276 5.14 5.72 7.03
C THR A 276 4.92 4.21 6.96
N GLU A 277 3.95 3.71 7.70
CA GLU A 277 3.40 2.35 7.59
C GLU A 277 1.87 2.36 7.73
N PRO A 278 1.18 1.37 7.16
CA PRO A 278 1.68 0.24 6.37
C PRO A 278 1.91 0.57 4.90
N TRP A 279 2.73 -0.25 4.23
CA TRP A 279 2.90 -0.26 2.78
C TRP A 279 2.72 -1.66 2.22
N ILE A 280 2.14 -1.77 1.03
CA ILE A 280 2.15 -3.00 0.23
C ILE A 280 2.82 -2.69 -1.10
N PHE A 281 3.72 -3.59 -1.52
CA PHE A 281 4.31 -3.59 -2.85
C PHE A 281 3.99 -4.91 -3.54
N VAL A 282 3.64 -4.83 -4.81
CA VAL A 282 3.47 -5.99 -5.68
C VAL A 282 4.63 -6.01 -6.66
N VAL A 283 5.32 -7.14 -6.74
CA VAL A 283 6.56 -7.29 -7.50
C VAL A 283 6.41 -8.47 -8.45
N ASP A 284 6.76 -8.28 -9.72
CA ASP A 284 6.71 -9.32 -10.74
C ASP A 284 7.93 -10.29 -10.68
N ALA A 285 7.92 -11.33 -11.48
CA ALA A 285 9.00 -12.31 -11.58
C ALA A 285 10.34 -11.72 -12.08
N ALA A 286 10.31 -10.57 -12.75
CA ALA A 286 11.52 -9.85 -13.14
C ALA A 286 12.09 -8.97 -12.00
N GLY A 287 11.47 -8.99 -10.83
CA GLY A 287 11.85 -8.18 -9.67
C GLY A 287 11.50 -6.71 -9.82
N ARG A 288 10.45 -6.37 -10.60
CA ARG A 288 9.99 -4.99 -10.78
C ARG A 288 8.73 -4.74 -9.97
N VAL A 289 8.66 -3.59 -9.32
CA VAL A 289 7.46 -3.12 -8.62
C VAL A 289 6.39 -2.79 -9.64
N THR A 290 5.26 -3.49 -9.62
CA THR A 290 4.12 -3.28 -10.53
C THR A 290 3.00 -2.46 -9.89
N ALA A 291 2.88 -2.53 -8.56
CA ALA A 291 1.94 -1.72 -7.80
C ALA A 291 2.48 -1.42 -6.40
N LYS A 292 2.07 -0.29 -5.83
CA LYS A 292 2.37 0.08 -4.45
C LYS A 292 1.17 0.78 -3.80
N PHE A 293 0.92 0.47 -2.54
CA PHE A 293 -0.20 1.00 -1.77
C PHE A 293 0.26 1.45 -0.39
N GLU A 294 -0.12 2.65 -0.01
CA GLU A 294 0.14 3.22 1.31
C GLU A 294 -1.15 3.27 2.12
N ALA A 295 -1.05 3.08 3.42
CA ALA A 295 -2.06 3.26 4.44
C ALA A 295 -3.30 2.35 4.26
N VAL A 296 -4.13 2.56 3.27
CA VAL A 296 -5.35 1.82 3.01
C VAL A 296 -5.45 1.41 1.55
N VAL A 297 -6.00 0.24 1.29
CA VAL A 297 -6.24 -0.25 -0.07
C VAL A 297 -7.54 -1.04 -0.10
N ALA A 298 -8.29 -0.89 -1.17
CA ALA A 298 -9.49 -1.68 -1.38
C ALA A 298 -9.15 -3.08 -1.89
N GLU A 299 -10.00 -4.05 -1.57
CA GLU A 299 -9.81 -5.44 -1.99
C GLU A 299 -9.74 -5.60 -3.50
N ASP A 300 -10.54 -4.86 -4.25
CA ASP A 300 -10.55 -4.87 -5.72
C ASP A 300 -9.24 -4.31 -6.31
N GLU A 301 -8.63 -3.29 -5.68
CA GLU A 301 -7.31 -2.76 -6.09
C GLU A 301 -6.22 -3.82 -5.88
N LEU A 302 -6.24 -4.53 -4.73
CA LEU A 302 -5.29 -5.62 -4.46
C LEU A 302 -5.47 -6.79 -5.42
N ARG A 303 -6.72 -7.24 -5.66
CA ARG A 303 -7.00 -8.30 -6.62
C ARG A 303 -6.47 -7.97 -8.00
N ALA A 304 -6.76 -6.78 -8.52
CA ALA A 304 -6.25 -6.33 -9.81
C ALA A 304 -4.72 -6.35 -9.88
N ALA A 305 -4.05 -5.91 -8.79
CA ALA A 305 -2.59 -5.92 -8.71
C ALA A 305 -2.00 -7.34 -8.61
N PHE A 306 -2.65 -8.25 -7.87
CA PHE A 306 -2.23 -9.65 -7.75
C PHE A 306 -2.44 -10.41 -9.07
N ASP A 307 -3.60 -10.23 -9.72
CA ASP A 307 -3.90 -10.83 -11.02
C ASP A 307 -2.88 -10.44 -12.10
N ALA A 308 -2.35 -9.21 -12.01
CA ALA A 308 -1.36 -8.72 -12.96
C ALA A 308 0.00 -9.44 -12.88
N VAL A 309 0.33 -10.04 -11.74
CA VAL A 309 1.62 -10.71 -11.50
C VAL A 309 1.50 -12.18 -11.15
N ALA A 310 0.32 -12.64 -10.72
CA ALA A 310 0.10 -14.02 -10.33
C ALA A 310 0.40 -14.95 -11.52
N PRO A 311 1.18 -16.00 -11.33
CA PRO A 311 1.41 -16.97 -12.37
C PRO A 311 0.09 -17.60 -12.84
N VAL A 312 -0.17 -17.54 -14.13
CA VAL A 312 -1.36 -18.16 -14.72
C VAL A 312 -1.22 -19.67 -14.57
N SER A 313 -2.13 -20.29 -13.83
CA SER A 313 -2.21 -21.74 -13.70
C SER A 313 -3.33 -22.28 -14.58
N GLY A 314 -3.16 -23.51 -15.08
CA GLY A 314 -4.15 -24.18 -15.88
C GLY A 314 -3.99 -25.70 -15.82
N SER A 315 -4.94 -26.39 -16.41
CA SER A 315 -4.89 -27.83 -16.64
C SER A 315 -5.11 -28.10 -18.14
N ALA A 316 -4.38 -29.04 -18.68
CA ALA A 316 -4.53 -29.47 -20.08
C ALA A 316 -4.54 -30.98 -20.12
N GLU A 317 -5.49 -31.53 -20.88
CA GLU A 317 -5.61 -32.96 -21.17
C GLU A 317 -5.24 -33.23 -22.64
N GLY A 318 -4.53 -34.33 -22.87
CA GLY A 318 -4.15 -34.70 -24.21
C GLY A 318 -3.19 -35.88 -24.25
N VAL A 319 -2.66 -36.17 -25.45
CA VAL A 319 -1.73 -37.26 -25.70
C VAL A 319 -0.30 -36.70 -25.81
N VAL A 320 0.66 -37.33 -25.16
CA VAL A 320 2.07 -36.99 -25.28
C VAL A 320 2.55 -37.33 -26.67
N ILE A 321 3.08 -36.37 -27.41
CA ILE A 321 3.57 -36.57 -28.80
C ILE A 321 5.07 -36.40 -28.96
N ALA A 322 5.73 -35.78 -27.98
CA ALA A 322 7.21 -35.63 -27.96
C ALA A 322 7.69 -35.50 -26.51
N VAL A 323 8.89 -36.05 -26.23
CA VAL A 323 9.59 -35.92 -24.97
C VAL A 323 11.04 -35.56 -25.26
N ASP A 324 11.48 -34.39 -24.80
CA ASP A 324 12.88 -33.96 -24.80
C ASP A 324 13.55 -34.46 -23.55
N GLN A 325 14.42 -35.44 -23.71
CA GLN A 325 15.09 -36.11 -22.59
C GLN A 325 16.56 -36.37 -22.89
N PRO A 326 17.48 -35.78 -22.14
CA PRO A 326 18.93 -36.03 -22.30
C PRO A 326 19.36 -37.38 -21.72
N SER A 327 18.56 -38.02 -20.88
CA SER A 327 18.82 -39.33 -20.30
C SER A 327 17.53 -40.10 -20.02
N ILE A 328 17.66 -41.39 -19.65
CA ILE A 328 16.52 -42.25 -19.33
C ILE A 328 15.76 -41.81 -18.06
N THR A 329 16.38 -41.01 -17.21
CA THR A 329 15.81 -40.52 -15.94
C THR A 329 15.53 -39.03 -15.93
N THR A 330 15.98 -38.29 -16.95
CA THR A 330 15.86 -36.82 -16.98
C THR A 330 15.01 -36.40 -18.17
N VAL A 331 13.99 -35.59 -17.91
CA VAL A 331 13.15 -34.93 -18.92
C VAL A 331 13.33 -33.42 -18.77
N ASN A 332 13.60 -32.72 -19.87
CA ASN A 332 13.66 -31.28 -19.93
C ASN A 332 12.29 -30.69 -20.21
N SER A 333 11.59 -31.29 -21.18
CA SER A 333 10.26 -30.84 -21.61
C SER A 333 9.52 -31.97 -22.32
N PHE A 334 8.21 -31.82 -22.48
CA PHE A 334 7.38 -32.68 -23.30
C PHE A 334 6.30 -31.87 -24.01
N THR A 335 5.76 -32.43 -25.10
CA THR A 335 4.69 -31.83 -25.88
C THR A 335 3.42 -32.67 -25.78
N LEU A 336 2.33 -32.02 -25.41
CA LEU A 336 1.00 -32.60 -25.33
C LEU A 336 0.18 -32.12 -26.56
N ARG A 337 -0.54 -33.03 -27.21
CA ARG A 337 -1.55 -32.69 -28.21
C ARG A 337 -2.93 -32.87 -27.59
N THR A 338 -3.69 -31.76 -27.51
CA THR A 338 -5.05 -31.76 -26.97
C THR A 338 -6.06 -32.38 -27.98
N ALA A 339 -7.27 -32.69 -27.50
CA ALA A 339 -8.34 -33.16 -28.34
C ALA A 339 -8.73 -32.15 -29.46
N ALA A 340 -8.48 -30.85 -29.25
CA ALA A 340 -8.65 -29.80 -30.27
C ALA A 340 -7.52 -29.74 -31.30
N GLY A 341 -6.47 -30.57 -31.15
CA GLY A 341 -5.30 -30.62 -32.02
C GLY A 341 -4.23 -29.55 -31.69
N GLU A 342 -4.37 -28.82 -30.60
CA GLU A 342 -3.38 -27.85 -30.15
C GLU A 342 -2.15 -28.58 -29.55
N GLU A 343 -0.96 -28.12 -29.91
CA GLU A 343 0.30 -28.65 -29.36
C GLU A 343 0.82 -27.71 -28.29
N LEU A 344 0.87 -28.22 -27.05
CA LEU A 344 1.31 -27.50 -25.85
C LEU A 344 2.64 -28.05 -25.36
N VAL A 345 3.65 -27.20 -25.26
CA VAL A 345 4.96 -27.55 -24.72
C VAL A 345 5.00 -27.24 -23.24
N PHE A 346 5.46 -28.18 -22.42
CA PHE A 346 5.63 -28.08 -20.97
C PHE A 346 7.07 -28.33 -20.59
N GLY A 347 7.69 -27.41 -19.83
CA GLY A 347 8.90 -27.66 -19.06
C GLY A 347 8.56 -28.46 -17.80
N VAL A 348 9.52 -29.22 -17.28
CA VAL A 348 9.31 -30.09 -16.11
C VAL A 348 9.52 -29.35 -14.78
N GLY A 349 10.34 -28.28 -14.77
CA GLY A 349 10.56 -27.46 -13.58
C GLY A 349 11.07 -28.25 -12.37
N THR A 350 10.36 -28.17 -11.26
CA THR A 350 10.65 -28.90 -10.01
C THR A 350 9.85 -30.19 -9.88
N LEU A 351 9.13 -30.61 -10.92
CA LEU A 351 8.36 -31.83 -10.92
C LEU A 351 9.32 -33.05 -10.73
N ASP A 352 9.09 -33.83 -9.67
CA ASP A 352 9.85 -35.02 -9.43
C ASP A 352 9.32 -36.17 -10.30
N LEU A 353 10.08 -36.50 -11.33
CA LEU A 353 9.80 -37.64 -12.21
C LEU A 353 10.59 -38.92 -11.82
N THR A 354 11.20 -38.94 -10.62
CA THR A 354 11.98 -40.07 -10.14
C THR A 354 11.23 -40.90 -9.11
N ASP A 355 10.23 -40.39 -8.46
CA ASP A 355 9.47 -41.08 -7.42
C ASP A 355 8.25 -41.80 -8.01
N GLY A 356 7.89 -42.93 -7.44
CA GLY A 356 6.95 -43.99 -7.77
C GLY A 356 5.57 -43.69 -8.40
N GLY A 357 5.31 -42.42 -8.76
CA GLY A 357 4.13 -41.97 -9.46
C GLY A 357 4.38 -41.86 -10.98
N PHE A 358 4.40 -40.62 -11.48
CA PHE A 358 4.57 -40.33 -12.89
C PHE A 358 6.03 -40.08 -13.24
N ASN A 359 6.79 -41.10 -13.60
CA ASN A 359 8.22 -40.99 -13.91
C ASN A 359 8.50 -40.82 -15.42
N ALA A 360 9.78 -40.57 -15.78
CA ALA A 360 10.19 -40.34 -17.17
C ALA A 360 9.89 -41.53 -18.10
N GLY A 361 9.91 -42.78 -17.57
CA GLY A 361 9.51 -43.99 -18.28
C GLY A 361 8.02 -44.03 -18.58
N HIS A 362 7.20 -43.70 -17.61
CA HIS A 362 5.75 -43.63 -17.71
C HIS A 362 5.29 -42.57 -18.72
N LEU A 363 5.91 -41.38 -18.71
CA LEU A 363 5.66 -40.36 -19.70
C LEU A 363 5.92 -40.81 -21.15
N ARG A 364 6.97 -41.64 -21.36
CA ARG A 364 7.26 -42.22 -22.69
C ARG A 364 6.32 -43.37 -23.04
N GLU A 365 5.85 -44.12 -22.06
CA GLU A 365 4.82 -45.13 -22.28
C GLU A 365 3.56 -44.51 -22.84
N HIS A 366 3.09 -43.41 -22.25
CA HIS A 366 1.96 -42.65 -22.77
C HIS A 366 2.21 -42.17 -24.19
N MET A 367 3.40 -41.68 -24.51
CA MET A 367 3.77 -41.32 -25.89
C MET A 367 3.72 -42.53 -26.85
N ALA A 368 4.18 -43.70 -26.40
CA ALA A 368 4.24 -44.89 -27.25
C ALA A 368 2.89 -45.56 -27.51
N ILE A 369 2.00 -45.57 -26.48
CA ILE A 369 0.72 -46.24 -26.57
C ILE A 369 -0.45 -45.29 -26.90
N GLY A 370 -0.20 -43.98 -26.83
CA GLY A 370 -1.20 -42.95 -27.18
C GLY A 370 -2.29 -42.73 -26.14
N THR A 371 -2.06 -43.13 -24.89
CA THR A 371 -3.01 -42.81 -23.79
C THR A 371 -2.88 -41.39 -23.35
N GLY A 372 -4.01 -40.79 -22.90
CA GLY A 372 -4.05 -39.40 -22.44
C GLY A 372 -3.42 -39.21 -21.07
N ILE A 373 -2.97 -37.99 -20.82
CA ILE A 373 -2.59 -37.51 -19.50
C ILE A 373 -3.23 -36.14 -19.24
N VAL A 374 -3.41 -35.83 -17.95
CA VAL A 374 -3.77 -34.50 -17.49
C VAL A 374 -2.52 -33.84 -16.90
N VAL A 375 -2.24 -32.60 -17.33
CA VAL A 375 -1.11 -31.79 -16.92
C VAL A 375 -1.63 -30.55 -16.22
N ASP A 376 -1.41 -30.44 -14.91
CA ASP A 376 -1.58 -29.16 -14.20
C ASP A 376 -0.30 -28.37 -14.35
N PHE A 377 -0.40 -27.11 -14.75
CA PHE A 377 0.75 -26.28 -15.09
C PHE A 377 0.61 -24.84 -14.59
N THR A 378 1.75 -24.16 -14.51
CA THR A 378 1.84 -22.71 -14.30
C THR A 378 2.59 -22.08 -15.48
N VAL A 379 2.17 -20.91 -15.90
CA VAL A 379 2.90 -20.13 -16.94
C VAL A 379 3.88 -19.19 -16.23
N ILE A 380 5.18 -19.40 -16.47
CA ILE A 380 6.28 -18.58 -15.95
C ILE A 380 7.06 -18.05 -17.15
N ASP A 381 7.20 -16.74 -17.25
CA ASP A 381 7.87 -16.07 -18.39
C ASP A 381 7.34 -16.54 -19.77
N GLY A 382 6.02 -16.71 -19.87
CA GLY A 382 5.36 -17.16 -21.09
C GLY A 382 5.54 -18.65 -21.44
N LYS A 383 6.20 -19.42 -20.57
CA LYS A 383 6.42 -20.88 -20.74
C LYS A 383 5.56 -21.66 -19.76
N ARG A 384 4.91 -22.71 -20.24
CA ARG A 384 4.17 -23.64 -19.38
C ARG A 384 5.15 -24.55 -18.64
N VAL A 385 5.06 -24.60 -17.32
CA VAL A 385 5.84 -25.47 -16.45
C VAL A 385 4.88 -26.43 -15.78
N ALA A 386 5.05 -27.73 -16.01
CA ALA A 386 4.21 -28.76 -15.40
C ALA A 386 4.45 -28.85 -13.89
N ASN A 387 3.37 -28.83 -13.11
CA ASN A 387 3.40 -28.96 -11.64
C ASN A 387 2.96 -30.36 -11.19
N ARG A 388 2.09 -30.98 -11.96
CA ARG A 388 1.53 -32.30 -11.68
C ARG A 388 1.14 -33.01 -12.97
N LEU A 389 1.33 -34.32 -12.99
CA LEU A 389 0.88 -35.21 -14.07
C LEU A 389 -0.01 -36.28 -13.47
N THR A 390 -1.10 -36.62 -14.15
CA THR A 390 -1.97 -37.76 -13.83
C THR A 390 -2.44 -38.41 -15.11
N ASP A 391 -2.74 -39.71 -15.05
CA ASP A 391 -3.39 -40.41 -16.17
C ASP A 391 -4.76 -39.76 -16.44
N ALA A 392 -5.12 -39.65 -17.72
CA ALA A 392 -6.48 -39.27 -18.08
C ALA A 392 -7.40 -40.49 -17.93
N ASP A 393 -8.59 -40.33 -17.37
CA ASP A 393 -9.60 -41.38 -17.18
C ASP A 393 -10.15 -41.95 -18.51
#